data_aab0359c009432d290e6e5b814904382
#
_entry.id   aab0359c009432d290e6e5b814904382
#
_cell.length_a   1.000
_cell.length_b   1.000
_cell.length_c   1.000
_cell.angle_alpha   90.00
_cell.angle_beta   90.00
_cell.angle_gamma   90.00
#
_symmetry.space_group_name_H-M   'P 1'
#
loop_
_entity.id
_entity.type
_entity.pdbx_description
1 polymer ?
#
loop_
_entity_poly.entity_id
_entity_poly.type
_entity_poly.pdbx_seq_one_letter_code
_entity_poly.pdbx_strand_id
1 'polypeptide(L)'
;MNDELERTAREQVGGWVGRVYRRRFQLSEILLEQIGVGPGQVPILSQLSYHGELTQRELAEHTHVTAATISGTLKRMEKAGIVYRTDDNRDARVSIVRLTEKGKVVAEQARQQFIEADKEMLKGFTDSECEMLVDCLERMRENIAAALKRINEAENKAD
;
A
#
# COMPACT_ATOMS: atom_id res chain seq x y z
N MET A 1 33.70 -11.02 5.50
CA MET A 1 32.51 -11.89 5.54
C MET A 1 32.14 -12.32 6.97
N ASN A 2 32.69 -11.68 8.01
CA ASN A 2 32.48 -12.05 9.44
C ASN A 2 31.79 -10.95 10.28
N ASP A 3 31.44 -9.80 9.69
CA ASP A 3 30.92 -8.65 10.46
C ASP A 3 29.38 -8.70 10.69
N GLU A 4 28.67 -9.61 10.01
CA GLU A 4 27.22 -9.79 10.20
C GLU A 4 26.85 -10.73 11.37
N LEU A 5 27.80 -11.51 11.87
CA LEU A 5 27.55 -12.52 12.92
C LEU A 5 27.62 -11.96 14.35
N GLU A 6 28.14 -10.74 14.55
CA GLU A 6 28.31 -10.14 15.88
C GLU A 6 27.20 -9.10 16.24
N ARG A 7 26.28 -8.79 15.31
CA ARG A 7 25.19 -7.85 15.60
C ARG A 7 24.15 -8.48 16.50
N THR A 8 23.73 -7.73 17.53
CA THR A 8 22.62 -8.15 18.39
C THR A 8 21.33 -8.32 17.59
N ALA A 9 20.40 -9.14 18.06
CA ALA A 9 19.09 -9.30 17.43
C ALA A 9 18.39 -7.94 17.19
N ARG A 10 18.54 -7.00 18.14
CA ARG A 10 17.97 -5.65 18.04
C ARG A 10 18.53 -4.85 16.85
N GLU A 11 19.82 -4.97 16.55
CA GLU A 11 20.47 -4.29 15.42
C GLU A 11 20.08 -4.92 14.07
N GLN A 12 19.66 -6.17 14.07
CA GLN A 12 19.26 -6.88 12.86
C GLN A 12 17.81 -6.66 12.46
N VAL A 13 16.90 -6.32 13.40
CA VAL A 13 15.43 -6.24 13.17
C VAL A 13 15.10 -5.32 12.00
N GLY A 14 15.64 -4.10 11.94
CA GLY A 14 15.35 -3.18 10.84
C GLY A 14 15.72 -3.73 9.46
N GLY A 15 16.88 -4.42 9.38
CA GLY A 15 17.30 -5.08 8.15
C GLY A 15 16.39 -6.25 7.75
N TRP A 16 15.92 -7.04 8.71
CA TRP A 16 14.99 -8.15 8.45
C TRP A 16 13.62 -7.64 8.01
N VAL A 17 13.06 -6.63 8.67
CA VAL A 17 11.79 -6.00 8.24
C VAL A 17 11.88 -5.54 6.78
N GLY A 18 12.96 -4.87 6.40
CA GLY A 18 13.16 -4.44 5.02
C GLY A 18 13.33 -5.60 4.02
N ARG A 19 14.01 -6.69 4.42
CA ARG A 19 14.16 -7.90 3.58
C ARG A 19 12.83 -8.61 3.37
N VAL A 20 12.05 -8.82 4.42
CA VAL A 20 10.72 -9.44 4.36
C VAL A 20 9.78 -8.60 3.49
N TYR A 21 9.71 -7.28 3.72
CA TYR A 21 8.91 -6.38 2.91
C TYR A 21 9.22 -6.50 1.41
N ARG A 22 10.50 -6.45 1.02
CA ARG A 22 10.89 -6.57 -0.39
C ARG A 22 10.51 -7.91 -1.00
N ARG A 23 10.67 -9.03 -0.27
CA ARG A 23 10.30 -10.36 -0.77
C ARG A 23 8.80 -10.54 -0.89
N ARG A 24 8.04 -10.08 0.11
CA ARG A 24 6.58 -10.08 0.05
C ARG A 24 6.06 -9.23 -1.13
N PHE A 25 6.65 -8.04 -1.33
CA PHE A 25 6.30 -7.18 -2.45
C PHE A 25 6.56 -7.88 -3.79
N GLN A 26 7.74 -8.48 -3.98
CA GLN A 26 8.07 -9.24 -5.19
C GLN A 26 7.09 -10.40 -5.45
N LEU A 27 6.72 -11.15 -4.41
CA LEU A 27 5.73 -12.21 -4.53
C LEU A 27 4.37 -11.65 -4.96
N SER A 28 3.94 -10.55 -4.34
CA SER A 28 2.67 -9.90 -4.68
C SER A 28 2.65 -9.39 -6.13
N GLU A 29 3.76 -8.84 -6.64
CA GLU A 29 3.85 -8.42 -8.05
C GLU A 29 3.62 -9.59 -9.01
N ILE A 30 4.28 -10.73 -8.77
CA ILE A 30 4.12 -11.93 -9.60
C ILE A 30 2.67 -12.42 -9.59
N LEU A 31 2.03 -12.45 -8.42
CA LEU A 31 0.65 -12.90 -8.28
C LEU A 31 -0.34 -11.92 -8.97
N LEU A 32 -0.10 -10.62 -8.87
CA LEU A 32 -0.91 -9.60 -9.52
C LEU A 32 -0.78 -9.61 -11.05
N GLU A 33 0.41 -9.88 -11.58
CA GLU A 33 0.62 -10.04 -13.03
C GLU A 33 -0.23 -11.17 -13.62
N GLN A 34 -0.46 -12.26 -12.88
CA GLN A 34 -1.30 -13.38 -13.31
C GLN A 34 -2.76 -12.97 -13.56
N ILE A 35 -3.22 -11.91 -12.91
CA ILE A 35 -4.57 -11.35 -13.09
C ILE A 35 -4.58 -10.04 -13.89
N GLY A 36 -3.43 -9.67 -14.49
CA GLY A 36 -3.29 -8.49 -15.33
C GLY A 36 -3.33 -7.15 -14.57
N VAL A 37 -3.06 -7.15 -13.28
CA VAL A 37 -3.01 -5.95 -12.43
C VAL A 37 -1.56 -5.53 -12.21
N GLY A 38 -1.21 -4.34 -12.67
CA GLY A 38 0.11 -3.76 -12.40
C GLY A 38 0.21 -3.15 -10.99
N PRO A 39 1.42 -3.13 -10.39
CA PRO A 39 1.62 -2.67 -9.01
C PRO A 39 1.16 -1.23 -8.77
N GLY A 40 1.25 -0.35 -9.77
CA GLY A 40 0.77 1.03 -9.66
C GLY A 40 -0.76 1.19 -9.65
N GLN A 41 -1.53 0.14 -9.96
CA GLN A 41 -3.00 0.15 -9.90
C GLN A 41 -3.52 -0.22 -8.51
N VAL A 42 -2.78 -1.04 -7.78
CA VAL A 42 -3.20 -1.60 -6.48
C VAL A 42 -3.56 -0.53 -5.46
N PRO A 43 -2.75 0.51 -5.21
CA PRO A 43 -3.12 1.56 -4.26
C PRO A 43 -4.44 2.25 -4.64
N ILE A 44 -4.65 2.51 -5.93
CA ILE A 44 -5.89 3.14 -6.43
C ILE A 44 -7.09 2.21 -6.21
N LEU A 45 -6.97 0.94 -6.59
CA LEU A 45 -8.01 -0.07 -6.37
C LEU A 45 -8.39 -0.18 -4.89
N SER A 46 -7.39 -0.23 -4.01
CA SER A 46 -7.59 -0.31 -2.56
C SER A 46 -8.33 0.92 -2.03
N GLN A 47 -7.90 2.14 -2.38
CA GLN A 47 -8.52 3.38 -1.91
C GLN A 47 -9.96 3.51 -2.42
N LEU A 48 -10.21 3.21 -3.70
CA LEU A 48 -11.56 3.26 -4.26
C LEU A 48 -12.48 2.16 -3.71
N SER A 49 -11.94 0.99 -3.35
CA SER A 49 -12.73 -0.06 -2.69
C SER A 49 -13.14 0.35 -1.28
N TYR A 50 -12.29 1.09 -0.57
CA TYR A 50 -12.54 1.50 0.81
C TYR A 50 -13.49 2.72 0.88
N HIS A 51 -13.24 3.75 0.06
CA HIS A 51 -13.97 5.02 0.11
C HIS A 51 -15.18 5.08 -0.85
N GLY A 52 -15.27 4.16 -1.82
CA GLY A 52 -16.29 4.16 -2.87
C GLY A 52 -15.97 5.12 -4.01
N GLU A 53 -15.66 6.37 -3.68
CA GLU A 53 -15.32 7.43 -4.63
C GLU A 53 -14.27 8.38 -4.06
N LEU A 54 -13.40 8.88 -4.92
CA LEU A 54 -12.38 9.87 -4.57
C LEU A 54 -12.07 10.75 -5.77
N THR A 55 -11.66 11.98 -5.50
CA THR A 55 -11.05 12.85 -6.51
C THR A 55 -9.63 12.38 -6.83
N GLN A 56 -9.10 12.79 -7.98
CA GLN A 56 -7.70 12.50 -8.33
C GLN A 56 -6.71 13.08 -7.31
N ARG A 57 -7.03 14.22 -6.70
CA ARG A 57 -6.22 14.85 -5.65
C ARG A 57 -6.19 13.98 -4.39
N GLU A 58 -7.35 13.57 -3.90
CA GLU A 58 -7.45 12.69 -2.72
C GLU A 58 -6.75 11.35 -2.96
N LEU A 59 -6.86 10.78 -4.17
CA LEU A 59 -6.09 9.58 -4.53
C LEU A 59 -4.58 9.81 -4.45
N ALA A 60 -4.08 10.95 -4.90
CA ALA A 60 -2.65 11.29 -4.80
C ALA A 60 -2.21 11.44 -3.33
N GLU A 61 -3.02 12.10 -2.51
CA GLU A 61 -2.78 12.29 -1.07
C GLU A 61 -2.79 10.95 -0.32
N HIS A 62 -3.82 10.12 -0.51
CA HIS A 62 -3.97 8.83 0.19
C HIS A 62 -2.94 7.78 -0.22
N THR A 63 -2.48 7.82 -1.48
CA THR A 63 -1.49 6.86 -1.99
C THR A 63 -0.05 7.33 -1.83
N HIS A 64 0.17 8.58 -1.44
CA HIS A 64 1.48 9.24 -1.40
C HIS A 64 2.22 9.19 -2.75
N VAL A 65 1.45 9.24 -3.85
CA VAL A 65 1.94 9.20 -5.23
C VAL A 65 1.69 10.55 -5.89
N THR A 66 2.58 11.00 -6.76
CA THR A 66 2.42 12.29 -7.43
C THR A 66 1.15 12.34 -8.30
N ALA A 67 0.52 13.52 -8.39
CA ALA A 67 -0.67 13.72 -9.21
C ALA A 67 -0.47 13.32 -10.68
N ALA A 68 0.73 13.52 -11.23
CA ALA A 68 1.08 13.13 -12.59
C ALA A 68 1.06 11.60 -12.77
N THR A 69 1.62 10.85 -11.81
CA THR A 69 1.62 9.38 -11.83
C THR A 69 0.20 8.83 -11.68
N ILE A 70 -0.60 9.40 -10.75
CA ILE A 70 -2.02 9.03 -10.58
C ILE A 70 -2.78 9.28 -11.89
N SER A 71 -2.62 10.45 -12.52
CA SER A 71 -3.29 10.78 -13.78
C SER A 71 -2.98 9.77 -14.89
N GLY A 72 -1.71 9.41 -15.07
CA GLY A 72 -1.30 8.43 -16.07
C GLY A 72 -1.84 7.04 -15.80
N THR A 73 -1.90 6.62 -14.53
CA THR A 73 -2.43 5.30 -14.14
C THR A 73 -3.94 5.26 -14.30
N LEU A 74 -4.67 6.29 -13.86
CA LEU A 74 -6.12 6.39 -14.04
C LEU A 74 -6.54 6.35 -15.50
N LYS A 75 -5.80 7.05 -16.41
CA LYS A 75 -6.07 7.01 -17.84
C LYS A 75 -5.98 5.58 -18.41
N ARG A 76 -5.01 4.78 -17.95
CA ARG A 76 -4.89 3.37 -18.36
C ARG A 76 -6.02 2.51 -17.79
N MET A 77 -6.36 2.72 -16.51
CA MET A 77 -7.45 2.00 -15.85
C MET A 77 -8.82 2.32 -16.47
N GLU A 78 -9.04 3.57 -16.86
CA GLU A 78 -10.26 4.01 -17.56
C GLU A 78 -10.37 3.37 -18.95
N LYS A 79 -9.27 3.37 -19.73
CA LYS A 79 -9.20 2.66 -21.01
C LYS A 79 -9.47 1.16 -20.88
N ALA A 80 -9.06 0.55 -19.77
CA ALA A 80 -9.30 -0.86 -19.45
C ALA A 80 -10.71 -1.12 -18.90
N GLY A 81 -11.52 -0.08 -18.68
CA GLY A 81 -12.86 -0.17 -18.13
C GLY A 81 -12.89 -0.57 -16.65
N ILE A 82 -11.83 -0.28 -15.90
CA ILE A 82 -11.69 -0.58 -14.47
C ILE A 82 -12.26 0.56 -13.62
N VAL A 83 -12.02 1.81 -14.03
CA VAL A 83 -12.56 3.01 -13.40
C VAL A 83 -13.34 3.84 -14.42
N TYR A 84 -14.18 4.72 -13.92
CA TYR A 84 -14.81 5.78 -14.70
C TYR A 84 -14.77 7.09 -13.94
N ARG A 85 -14.93 8.20 -14.65
CA ARG A 85 -14.96 9.54 -14.08
C ARG A 85 -16.32 10.18 -14.29
N THR A 86 -16.72 10.98 -13.32
CA THR A 86 -17.88 11.86 -13.41
C THR A 86 -17.48 13.24 -12.91
N ASP A 87 -18.09 14.27 -13.45
CA ASP A 87 -17.91 15.62 -12.92
C ASP A 87 -18.59 15.72 -11.53
N ASP A 88 -17.99 16.49 -10.64
CA ASP A 88 -18.62 16.80 -9.36
C ASP A 88 -19.83 17.72 -9.61
N ASN A 89 -20.97 17.40 -9.01
CA ASN A 89 -22.19 18.19 -9.11
C ASN A 89 -22.06 19.62 -8.54
N ARG A 90 -21.05 19.89 -7.73
CA ARG A 90 -20.80 21.16 -7.06
C ARG A 90 -19.76 22.02 -7.77
N ASP A 91 -18.77 21.37 -8.40
CA ASP A 91 -17.71 22.03 -9.17
C ASP A 91 -17.32 21.14 -10.37
N ALA A 92 -17.77 21.52 -11.55
CA ALA A 92 -17.46 20.84 -12.81
C ALA A 92 -15.95 20.76 -13.15
N ARG A 93 -15.08 21.47 -12.39
CA ARG A 93 -13.63 21.36 -12.51
C ARG A 93 -13.04 20.17 -11.75
N VAL A 94 -13.85 19.56 -10.87
CA VAL A 94 -13.45 18.44 -10.05
C VAL A 94 -14.00 17.16 -10.65
N SER A 95 -13.12 16.20 -10.94
CA SER A 95 -13.49 14.89 -11.48
C SER A 95 -13.43 13.85 -10.36
N ILE A 96 -14.54 13.17 -10.14
CA ILE A 96 -14.68 12.07 -9.17
C ILE A 96 -14.44 10.76 -9.88
N VAL A 97 -13.59 9.91 -9.29
CA VAL A 97 -13.21 8.58 -9.79
C VAL A 97 -13.95 7.51 -9.01
N ARG A 98 -14.50 6.53 -9.72
CA ARG A 98 -15.18 5.36 -9.15
C ARG A 98 -14.76 4.09 -9.86
N LEU A 99 -14.88 2.95 -9.16
CA LEU A 99 -14.75 1.63 -9.80
C LEU A 99 -15.99 1.32 -10.64
N THR A 100 -15.79 0.73 -11.81
CA THR A 100 -16.84 0.04 -12.55
C THR A 100 -17.19 -1.30 -11.88
N GLU A 101 -18.23 -2.01 -12.30
CA GLU A 101 -18.48 -3.37 -11.82
C GLU A 101 -17.29 -4.30 -12.13
N LYS A 102 -16.69 -4.16 -13.32
CA LYS A 102 -15.43 -4.84 -13.66
C LYS A 102 -14.31 -4.45 -12.69
N GLY A 103 -14.21 -3.16 -12.36
CA GLY A 103 -13.20 -2.65 -11.43
C GLY A 103 -13.34 -3.22 -10.01
N LYS A 104 -14.57 -3.40 -9.53
CA LYS A 104 -14.84 -4.05 -8.24
C LYS A 104 -14.36 -5.51 -8.22
N VAL A 105 -14.63 -6.25 -9.30
CA VAL A 105 -14.15 -7.63 -9.45
C VAL A 105 -12.62 -7.68 -9.45
N VAL A 106 -11.96 -6.80 -10.23
CA VAL A 106 -10.50 -6.72 -10.28
C VAL A 106 -9.90 -6.33 -8.93
N ALA A 107 -10.52 -5.40 -8.21
CA ALA A 107 -10.07 -5.00 -6.87
C ALA A 107 -10.15 -6.16 -5.87
N GLU A 108 -11.23 -6.94 -5.90
CA GLU A 108 -11.36 -8.12 -5.05
C GLU A 108 -10.36 -9.21 -5.42
N GLN A 109 -10.14 -9.46 -6.71
CA GLN A 109 -9.09 -10.38 -7.15
C GLN A 109 -7.71 -9.95 -6.68
N ALA A 110 -7.38 -8.65 -6.78
CA ALA A 110 -6.11 -8.12 -6.27
C ALA A 110 -5.99 -8.32 -4.76
N ARG A 111 -7.06 -8.07 -3.99
CA ARG A 111 -7.09 -8.32 -2.54
C ARG A 111 -6.82 -9.78 -2.21
N GLN A 112 -7.39 -10.72 -2.97
CA GLN A 112 -7.14 -12.16 -2.78
C GLN A 112 -5.67 -12.53 -3.03
N GLN A 113 -5.01 -11.91 -4.01
CA GLN A 113 -3.58 -12.16 -4.27
C GLN A 113 -2.70 -11.71 -3.08
N PHE A 114 -3.07 -10.61 -2.40
CA PHE A 114 -2.36 -10.22 -1.17
C PHE A 114 -2.57 -11.20 -0.02
N ILE A 115 -3.79 -11.70 0.15
CA ILE A 115 -4.10 -12.73 1.16
C ILE A 115 -3.29 -14.01 0.87
N GLU A 116 -3.18 -14.40 -0.39
CA GLU A 116 -2.39 -15.56 -0.77
C GLU A 116 -0.89 -15.36 -0.52
N ALA A 117 -0.37 -14.17 -0.83
CA ALA A 117 1.02 -13.82 -0.50
C ALA A 117 1.28 -13.86 1.02
N ASP A 118 0.33 -13.41 1.83
CA ASP A 118 0.44 -13.45 3.29
C ASP A 118 0.38 -14.88 3.83
N LYS A 119 -0.48 -15.74 3.28
CA LYS A 119 -0.52 -17.18 3.62
C LYS A 119 0.80 -17.88 3.31
N GLU A 120 1.37 -17.65 2.13
CA GLU A 120 2.66 -18.22 1.77
C GLU A 120 3.80 -17.69 2.67
N MET A 121 3.78 -16.39 3.00
CA MET A 121 4.76 -15.78 3.89
C MET A 121 4.71 -16.37 5.31
N LEU A 122 3.51 -16.70 5.80
CA LEU A 122 3.28 -17.18 7.16
C LEU A 122 3.19 -18.71 7.26
N LYS A 123 3.53 -19.43 6.20
CA LYS A 123 3.52 -20.89 6.19
C LYS A 123 4.43 -21.46 7.26
N GLY A 124 3.86 -22.29 8.13
CA GLY A 124 4.55 -22.91 9.27
C GLY A 124 4.53 -22.09 10.57
N PHE A 125 3.93 -20.91 10.56
CA PHE A 125 3.68 -20.14 11.78
C PHE A 125 2.39 -20.61 12.45
N THR A 126 2.39 -20.63 13.77
CA THR A 126 1.19 -20.81 14.59
C THR A 126 0.43 -19.50 14.75
N ASP A 127 -0.84 -19.56 15.11
CA ASP A 127 -1.66 -18.35 15.37
C ASP A 127 -1.02 -17.48 16.47
N SER A 128 -0.50 -18.08 17.54
CA SER A 128 0.17 -17.36 18.62
C SER A 128 1.44 -16.63 18.18
N GLU A 129 2.22 -17.22 17.27
CA GLU A 129 3.38 -16.53 16.68
C GLU A 129 2.95 -15.37 15.79
N CYS A 130 1.87 -15.52 15.04
CA CYS A 130 1.30 -14.44 14.24
C CYS A 130 0.79 -13.29 15.12
N GLU A 131 0.08 -13.57 16.21
CA GLU A 131 -0.38 -12.57 17.18
C GLU A 131 0.80 -11.80 17.80
N MET A 132 1.85 -12.51 18.21
CA MET A 132 3.07 -11.90 18.74
C MET A 132 3.77 -11.01 17.71
N LEU A 133 3.84 -11.42 16.45
CA LEU A 133 4.41 -10.62 15.36
C LEU A 133 3.59 -9.35 15.13
N VAL A 134 2.27 -9.42 15.14
CA VAL A 134 1.39 -8.25 15.01
C VAL A 134 1.65 -7.26 16.14
N ASP A 135 1.68 -7.69 17.40
CA ASP A 135 1.98 -6.83 18.56
C ASP A 135 3.34 -6.14 18.40
N CYS A 136 4.38 -6.90 18.03
CA CYS A 136 5.72 -6.34 17.80
C CYS A 136 5.74 -5.29 16.69
N LEU A 137 5.07 -5.55 15.56
CA LEU A 137 5.01 -4.64 14.42
C LEU A 137 4.21 -3.38 14.74
N GLU A 138 3.10 -3.48 15.49
CA GLU A 138 2.32 -2.32 15.92
C GLU A 138 3.14 -1.41 16.85
N ARG A 139 3.83 -1.96 17.83
CA ARG A 139 4.72 -1.20 18.71
C ARG A 139 5.85 -0.51 17.94
N MET A 140 6.44 -1.18 16.94
CA MET A 140 7.44 -0.55 16.07
C MET A 140 6.85 0.60 15.28
N ARG A 141 5.65 0.45 14.70
CA ARG A 141 4.93 1.49 13.97
C ARG A 141 4.67 2.71 14.85
N GLU A 142 4.19 2.51 16.07
CA GLU A 142 3.92 3.59 17.02
C GLU A 142 5.20 4.35 17.42
N ASN A 143 6.29 3.63 17.68
CA ASN A 143 7.57 4.24 18.01
C ASN A 143 8.11 5.11 16.86
N ILE A 144 7.97 4.63 15.61
CA ILE A 144 8.36 5.40 14.41
C ILE A 144 7.47 6.64 14.26
N ALA A 145 6.15 6.50 14.40
CA ALA A 145 5.21 7.62 14.32
C ALA A 145 5.52 8.71 15.37
N ALA A 146 5.80 8.31 16.61
CA ALA A 146 6.19 9.23 17.67
C ALA A 146 7.53 9.93 17.39
N ALA A 147 8.49 9.23 16.79
CA ALA A 147 9.77 9.82 16.39
C ALA A 147 9.59 10.85 15.26
N LEU A 148 8.82 10.52 14.22
CA LEU A 148 8.51 11.43 13.12
C LEU A 148 7.82 12.70 13.62
N LYS A 149 6.83 12.55 14.52
CA LYS A 149 6.14 13.70 15.13
C LYS A 149 7.13 14.63 15.86
N ARG A 150 8.03 14.07 16.68
CA ARG A 150 9.04 14.89 17.39
C ARG A 150 9.99 15.63 16.46
N ILE A 151 10.40 14.99 15.35
CA ILE A 151 11.29 15.62 14.36
C ILE A 151 10.57 16.78 13.66
N ASN A 152 9.36 16.56 13.17
CA ASN A 152 8.58 17.60 12.50
C ASN A 152 8.26 18.79 13.43
N GLU A 153 7.97 18.54 14.71
CA GLU A 153 7.75 19.61 15.71
C GLU A 153 9.04 20.40 16.02
N ALA A 154 10.19 19.76 15.93
CA ALA A 154 11.48 20.44 16.12
C ALA A 154 11.84 21.33 14.92
N GLU A 155 11.60 20.86 13.69
CA GLU A 155 11.80 21.62 12.46
C GLU A 155 10.89 22.86 12.41
N ASN A 156 9.59 22.70 12.72
CA ASN A 156 8.63 23.82 12.76
C ASN A 156 8.89 24.87 13.86
N LYS A 157 9.75 24.60 14.82
CA LYS A 157 10.16 25.57 15.85
C LYS A 157 11.47 26.30 15.51
N ALA A 158 12.18 25.82 14.48
CA ALA A 158 13.46 26.39 14.06
C ALA A 158 13.31 27.41 12.91
N ASP A 159 12.15 27.43 12.25
CA ASP A 159 11.70 28.44 11.27
C ASP A 159 10.89 29.55 11.96
#